data_a466b467a83d103bd5875fc19e5f30c4
#
_entry.id   a466b467a83d103bd5875fc19e5f30c4
#
_cell.length_a   1.000
_cell.length_b   1.000
_cell.length_c   1.000
_cell.angle_alpha   90.00
_cell.angle_beta   90.00
_cell.angle_gamma   90.00
#
_symmetry.space_group_name_H-M   'P 1'
#
loop_
_entity.id
_entity.type
_entity.pdbx_description
1 polymer ?
#
loop_
_entity_poly.entity_id
_entity_poly.type
_entity_poly.pdbx_seq_one_letter_code
_entity_poly.pdbx_strand_id
1 'polypeptide(L)'
;MTTDNASQDARQPTVGERLRQAREVAGLSVTEVANKQHLRPAIISAIESGDYGRIDSELFLKGYVRAYATHVGIDPDSVVRQLDKELEPLRQEQKAQVEASPLVDIERR
;
A
#
# COMPACT_ATOMS: atom_id res chain seq x y z
N MET A 1 28.24 -8.09 -8.51
CA MET A 1 27.02 -8.81 -8.56
C MET A 1 26.32 -8.81 -7.23
N THR A 2 26.85 -9.47 -6.29
CA THR A 2 26.27 -9.51 -4.96
C THR A 2 26.16 -8.15 -4.33
N THR A 3 26.95 -7.20 -4.78
CA THR A 3 26.91 -5.86 -4.23
C THR A 3 25.52 -5.23 -4.37
N ASP A 4 24.94 -5.38 -5.54
CA ASP A 4 23.60 -4.84 -5.77
C ASP A 4 22.59 -5.56 -4.93
N ASN A 5 22.74 -6.87 -4.80
CA ASN A 5 21.84 -7.65 -3.98
C ASN A 5 21.93 -7.26 -2.52
N ALA A 6 23.14 -7.01 -2.05
CA ALA A 6 23.34 -6.61 -0.67
C ALA A 6 22.65 -5.27 -0.40
N SER A 7 22.73 -4.35 -1.36
CA SER A 7 22.07 -3.07 -1.24
C SER A 7 20.56 -3.24 -1.16
N GLN A 8 20.03 -4.11 -1.98
CA GLN A 8 18.60 -4.40 -1.99
C GLN A 8 18.17 -5.10 -0.70
N ASP A 9 19.01 -5.98 -0.21
CA ASP A 9 18.72 -6.70 1.01
C ASP A 9 18.63 -5.77 2.21
N ALA A 10 19.36 -4.67 2.17
CA ALA A 10 19.33 -3.70 3.26
C ALA A 10 18.01 -2.97 3.33
N ARG A 11 17.26 -2.96 2.24
CA ARG A 11 15.94 -2.34 2.23
C ARG A 11 14.89 -3.38 2.52
N GLN A 12 13.92 -2.97 3.32
CA GLN A 12 12.81 -3.85 3.59
C GLN A 12 11.86 -3.88 2.40
N PRO A 13 11.27 -5.03 2.10
CA PRO A 13 10.24 -5.07 1.08
C PRO A 13 9.08 -4.15 1.45
N THR A 14 8.47 -3.58 0.44
CA THR A 14 7.29 -2.76 0.66
C THR A 14 6.12 -3.63 1.11
N VAL A 15 5.08 -2.97 1.62
CA VAL A 15 3.85 -3.67 1.98
C VAL A 15 3.32 -4.47 0.78
N GLY A 16 3.29 -3.83 -0.40
CA GLY A 16 2.80 -4.51 -1.58
C GLY A 16 3.62 -5.74 -1.94
N GLU A 17 4.94 -5.63 -1.81
CA GLU A 17 5.83 -6.77 -2.08
C GLU A 17 5.62 -7.88 -1.08
N ARG A 18 5.47 -7.54 0.20
CA ARG A 18 5.21 -8.56 1.22
C ARG A 18 3.91 -9.30 0.98
N LEU A 19 2.88 -8.55 0.64
CA LEU A 19 1.57 -9.16 0.36
C LEU A 19 1.63 -10.04 -0.87
N ARG A 20 2.28 -9.56 -1.92
CA ARG A 20 2.39 -10.33 -3.15
C ARG A 20 3.16 -11.62 -2.92
N GLN A 21 4.27 -11.55 -2.21
CA GLN A 21 5.07 -12.73 -1.92
C GLN A 21 4.27 -13.75 -1.12
N ALA A 22 3.55 -13.29 -0.11
CA ALA A 22 2.73 -14.19 0.70
C ALA A 22 1.61 -14.79 -0.12
N ARG A 23 1.02 -14.01 -1.02
CA ARG A 23 0.00 -14.51 -1.93
C ARG A 23 0.54 -15.63 -2.80
N GLU A 24 1.72 -15.42 -3.37
CA GLU A 24 2.35 -16.40 -4.24
C GLU A 24 2.68 -17.69 -3.48
N VAL A 25 3.19 -17.54 -2.26
CA VAL A 25 3.47 -18.71 -1.42
C VAL A 25 2.18 -19.47 -1.11
N ALA A 26 1.09 -18.74 -0.89
CA ALA A 26 -0.20 -19.37 -0.62
C ALA A 26 -0.84 -19.98 -1.88
N GLY A 27 -0.25 -19.75 -3.05
CA GLY A 27 -0.78 -20.29 -4.30
C GLY A 27 -2.02 -19.59 -4.81
N LEU A 28 -2.22 -18.32 -4.42
CA LEU A 28 -3.41 -17.57 -4.81
C LEU A 28 -3.09 -16.59 -5.93
N SER A 29 -4.06 -16.39 -6.81
CA SER A 29 -3.97 -15.36 -7.84
C SER A 29 -4.50 -14.04 -7.30
N VAL A 30 -4.19 -12.95 -8.02
CA VAL A 30 -4.75 -11.64 -7.71
C VAL A 30 -6.27 -11.70 -7.73
N THR A 31 -6.83 -12.37 -8.73
CA THR A 31 -8.28 -12.50 -8.85
C THR A 31 -8.88 -13.23 -7.66
N GLU A 32 -8.21 -14.28 -7.19
CA GLU A 32 -8.71 -15.02 -6.05
C GLU A 32 -8.75 -14.17 -4.78
N VAL A 33 -7.70 -13.41 -4.54
CA VAL A 33 -7.69 -12.52 -3.38
C VAL A 33 -8.75 -11.44 -3.51
N ALA A 34 -8.87 -10.86 -4.70
CA ALA A 34 -9.89 -9.84 -4.94
C ALA A 34 -11.30 -10.39 -4.68
N ASN A 35 -11.56 -11.61 -5.15
CA ASN A 35 -12.86 -12.23 -4.92
C ASN A 35 -13.15 -12.45 -3.44
N LYS A 36 -12.14 -12.88 -2.69
CA LYS A 36 -12.30 -13.08 -1.26
C LYS A 36 -12.66 -11.78 -0.53
N GLN A 37 -12.17 -10.67 -1.03
CA GLN A 37 -12.39 -9.36 -0.41
C GLN A 37 -13.52 -8.59 -1.07
N HIS A 38 -14.17 -9.15 -2.08
CA HIS A 38 -15.22 -8.46 -2.83
C HIS A 38 -14.73 -7.16 -3.44
N LEU A 39 -13.49 -7.19 -3.94
CA LEU A 39 -12.86 -6.05 -4.59
C LEU A 39 -12.54 -6.39 -6.03
N ARG A 40 -12.34 -5.36 -6.83
CA ARG A 40 -11.87 -5.57 -8.19
C ARG A 40 -10.39 -5.94 -8.18
N PRO A 41 -9.95 -6.80 -9.10
CA PRO A 41 -8.52 -7.15 -9.17
C PRO A 41 -7.60 -5.95 -9.31
N ALA A 42 -8.06 -4.88 -9.95
CA ALA A 42 -7.25 -3.67 -10.11
C ALA A 42 -6.86 -3.06 -8.75
N ILE A 43 -7.73 -3.19 -7.75
CA ILE A 43 -7.43 -2.68 -6.41
C ILE A 43 -6.29 -3.50 -5.79
N ILE A 44 -6.35 -4.82 -5.92
CA ILE A 44 -5.29 -5.68 -5.40
C ILE A 44 -3.97 -5.38 -6.10
N SER A 45 -4.00 -5.23 -7.42
CA SER A 45 -2.79 -4.89 -8.17
C SER A 45 -2.22 -3.54 -7.75
N ALA A 46 -3.08 -2.56 -7.51
CA ALA A 46 -2.62 -1.24 -7.04
C ALA A 46 -1.91 -1.34 -5.69
N ILE A 47 -2.45 -2.15 -4.79
CA ILE A 47 -1.83 -2.35 -3.49
C ILE A 47 -0.45 -2.99 -3.65
N GLU A 48 -0.36 -4.02 -4.49
CA GLU A 48 0.91 -4.72 -4.68
C GLU A 48 1.98 -3.84 -5.30
N SER A 49 1.59 -2.92 -6.16
CA SER A 49 2.54 -2.03 -6.81
C SER A 49 2.79 -0.74 -6.03
N GLY A 50 2.09 -0.54 -4.93
CA GLY A 50 2.26 0.67 -4.13
C GLY A 50 1.58 1.90 -4.72
N ASP A 51 0.66 1.70 -5.66
CA ASP A 51 -0.05 2.79 -6.32
C ASP A 51 -1.29 3.14 -5.50
N TYR A 52 -1.05 3.70 -4.34
CA TYR A 52 -2.10 3.93 -3.35
C TYR A 52 -3.07 5.04 -3.75
N GLY A 53 -2.67 5.86 -4.69
CA GLY A 53 -3.54 6.93 -5.18
C GLY A 53 -4.79 6.42 -5.88
N ARG A 54 -4.83 5.16 -6.25
CA ARG A 54 -6.00 4.56 -6.87
C ARG A 54 -7.08 4.15 -5.87
N ILE A 55 -6.76 4.21 -4.58
CA ILE A 55 -7.72 3.87 -3.54
C ILE A 55 -8.26 5.16 -2.96
N ASP A 56 -9.59 5.23 -2.83
CA ASP A 56 -10.28 6.48 -2.53
C ASP A 56 -9.92 7.09 -1.20
N SER A 57 -9.60 6.27 -0.21
CA SER A 57 -9.25 6.81 1.08
C SER A 57 -8.22 5.93 1.77
N GLU A 58 -7.46 6.57 2.65
CA GLU A 58 -6.47 5.87 3.45
C GLU A 58 -7.13 4.85 4.37
N LEU A 59 -8.31 5.17 4.88
CA LEU A 59 -9.06 4.25 5.73
C LEU A 59 -9.42 2.97 4.98
N PHE A 60 -9.90 3.12 3.75
CA PHE A 60 -10.20 1.96 2.91
C PHE A 60 -8.94 1.17 2.61
N LEU A 61 -7.86 1.87 2.27
CA LEU A 61 -6.58 1.21 1.98
C LEU A 61 -6.12 0.36 3.16
N LYS A 62 -6.16 0.90 4.36
CA LYS A 62 -5.75 0.14 5.54
C LYS A 62 -6.63 -1.08 5.75
N GLY A 63 -7.93 -0.94 5.55
CA GLY A 63 -8.85 -2.07 5.66
C GLY A 63 -8.57 -3.14 4.64
N TYR A 64 -8.31 -2.74 3.40
CA TYR A 64 -8.00 -3.69 2.33
C TYR A 64 -6.71 -4.43 2.60
N VAL A 65 -5.69 -3.70 3.06
CA VAL A 65 -4.38 -4.30 3.36
C VAL A 65 -4.50 -5.27 4.53
N ARG A 66 -5.25 -4.90 5.56
CA ARG A 66 -5.45 -5.78 6.71
C ARG A 66 -6.13 -7.08 6.29
N ALA A 67 -7.17 -6.98 5.48
CA ALA A 67 -7.88 -8.17 5.01
C ALA A 67 -6.99 -9.01 4.11
N TYR A 68 -6.22 -8.38 3.24
CA TYR A 68 -5.30 -9.08 2.35
C TYR A 68 -4.29 -9.89 3.19
N ALA A 69 -3.68 -9.24 4.17
CA ALA A 69 -2.71 -9.92 5.02
C ALA A 69 -3.32 -11.15 5.70
N THR A 70 -4.55 -11.02 6.19
CA THR A 70 -5.25 -12.13 6.81
C THR A 70 -5.45 -13.28 5.84
N HIS A 71 -5.86 -12.97 4.62
CA HIS A 71 -6.12 -14.02 3.62
C HIS A 71 -4.86 -14.78 3.21
N VAL A 72 -3.71 -14.12 3.24
CA VAL A 72 -2.46 -14.77 2.83
C VAL A 72 -1.59 -15.19 4.00
N GLY A 73 -2.08 -15.05 5.23
CA GLY A 73 -1.46 -15.65 6.40
C GLY A 73 -0.31 -14.89 7.00
N ILE A 74 -0.25 -13.57 6.83
CA ILE A 74 0.75 -12.77 7.53
C ILE A 74 0.06 -11.83 8.51
N ASP A 75 0.84 -11.34 9.48
CA ASP A 75 0.30 -10.55 10.57
C ASP A 75 -0.26 -9.21 10.07
N PRO A 76 -1.58 -8.99 10.15
CA PRO A 76 -2.17 -7.76 9.65
C PRO A 76 -1.66 -6.51 10.36
N ASP A 77 -1.44 -6.59 11.66
CA ASP A 77 -1.00 -5.42 12.42
C ASP A 77 0.39 -4.98 12.00
N SER A 78 1.29 -5.93 11.80
CA SER A 78 2.64 -5.63 11.34
C SER A 78 2.61 -4.94 9.98
N VAL A 79 1.78 -5.45 9.09
CA VAL A 79 1.68 -4.90 7.73
C VAL A 79 1.10 -3.50 7.75
N VAL A 80 0.07 -3.28 8.57
CA VAL A 80 -0.55 -1.96 8.66
C VAL A 80 0.41 -0.94 9.27
N ARG A 81 1.19 -1.34 10.28
CA ARG A 81 2.20 -0.45 10.83
C ARG A 81 3.23 -0.04 9.79
N GLN A 82 3.66 -0.99 8.96
CA GLN A 82 4.57 -0.67 7.88
C GLN A 82 3.91 0.24 6.85
N LEU A 83 2.65 -0.01 6.54
CA LEU A 83 1.90 0.83 5.62
C LEU A 83 1.85 2.27 6.10
N ASP A 84 1.61 2.47 7.39
CA ASP A 84 1.61 3.82 7.94
C ASP A 84 2.92 4.55 7.67
N LYS A 85 4.03 3.85 7.82
CA LYS A 85 5.34 4.44 7.55
C LYS A 85 5.52 4.78 6.07
N GLU A 86 5.02 3.93 5.21
CA GLU A 86 5.11 4.17 3.77
C GLU A 86 4.23 5.33 3.33
N LEU A 87 3.12 5.54 4.00
CA LEU A 87 2.21 6.61 3.67
C LEU A 87 2.67 7.97 4.17
N GLU A 88 3.55 7.99 5.15
CA GLU A 88 3.97 9.24 5.77
C GLU A 88 4.54 10.25 4.76
N PRO A 89 5.48 9.87 3.89
CA PRO A 89 5.98 10.83 2.89
C PRO A 89 4.88 11.33 1.97
N LEU A 90 3.92 10.47 1.63
CA LEU A 90 2.82 10.87 0.76
C LEU A 90 1.89 11.86 1.44
N ARG A 91 1.65 11.67 2.73
CA ARG A 91 0.85 12.62 3.50
C ARG A 91 1.52 13.99 3.57
N GLN A 92 2.83 13.99 3.77
CA GLN A 92 3.59 15.23 3.83
C GLN A 92 3.53 15.96 2.49
N GLU A 93 3.68 15.23 1.41
CA GLU A 93 3.64 15.80 0.08
C GLU A 93 2.28 16.43 -0.20
N GLN A 94 1.21 15.73 0.13
CA GLN A 94 -0.14 16.23 -0.08
C GLN A 94 -0.40 17.46 0.74
N LYS A 95 0.07 17.47 1.98
CA LYS A 95 -0.09 18.62 2.85
C LYS A 95 0.61 19.85 2.28
N ALA A 96 1.83 19.64 1.80
CA ALA A 96 2.60 20.74 1.22
C ALA A 96 1.89 21.32 0.00
N GLN A 97 1.35 20.45 -0.85
CA GLN A 97 0.63 20.91 -2.03
C GLN A 97 -0.61 21.71 -1.68
N VAL A 98 -1.35 21.25 -0.68
CA VAL A 98 -2.56 21.95 -0.25
C VAL A 98 -2.20 23.31 0.32
N GLU A 99 -1.17 23.38 1.14
CA GLU A 99 -0.76 24.63 1.74
C GLU A 99 -0.25 25.63 0.73
N ALA A 100 0.34 25.15 -0.36
CA ALA A 100 0.87 26.00 -1.40
C ALA A 100 -0.17 26.39 -2.45
N SER A 101 -1.36 25.85 -2.37
CA SER A 101 -2.37 26.05 -3.39
C SER A 101 -2.94 27.48 -3.35
N PRO A 102 -2.98 28.17 -4.49
CA PRO A 102 -3.62 29.50 -4.52
C PRO A 102 -5.11 29.46 -4.16
N LEU A 103 -5.76 28.34 -4.41
CA LEU A 103 -7.18 28.22 -4.09
C LEU A 103 -7.41 28.31 -2.60
N VAL A 104 -6.49 27.75 -1.82
CA VAL A 104 -6.60 27.84 -0.37
C VAL A 104 -6.57 29.29 0.08
N ASP A 105 -5.68 30.08 -0.51
CA ASP A 105 -5.58 31.49 -0.18
C ASP A 105 -6.85 32.25 -0.54
N ILE A 106 -7.41 31.93 -1.68
CA ILE A 106 -8.64 32.56 -2.13
C ILE A 106 -9.77 32.27 -1.16
N GLU A 107 -9.87 31.08 -0.69
CA GLU A 107 -10.94 30.71 0.22
C GLU A 107 -10.85 31.40 1.55
N ARG A 108 -9.69 31.83 1.95
CA ARG A 108 -9.50 32.50 3.22
C ARG A 108 -9.99 33.95 3.23
N ARG A 109 -10.26 34.46 2.08
CA ARG A 109 -10.72 35.81 1.94
C ARG A 109 -12.25 35.85 1.97
#